data_2da99036ffc0d3b066a57a6ec7cdf268
#
_entry.id   2da99036ffc0d3b066a57a6ec7cdf268
#
_cell.length_a   1.000
_cell.length_b   1.000
_cell.length_c   1.000
_cell.angle_alpha   90.00
_cell.angle_beta   90.00
_cell.angle_gamma   90.00
#
_symmetry.space_group_name_H-M   'P 1'
#
loop_
_entity.id
_entity.type
_entity.pdbx_description
1 polymer ?
#
loop_
_entity_poly.entity_id
_entity_poly.type
_entity_poly.pdbx_seq_one_letter_code
_entity_poly.pdbx_strand_id
1 'polypeptide(L)'
;MHCTIYDNINITPERLHEIESRYDINSIWYLRDIKGMRVVATGLIYRRFADAISTGSSTFEIQGKPTDLMEINLGIDFGGSGSGHSFTATAITRSYHNVVALASEWIRCKDESGNQIEIDPQMLGDMFCNFVRKVLGQYGYITTVYADSAEQTLIAGIRSSLRHNGLGWIRVENALKAPINDRINAVLILMAQGRFQYVEGECASLVNALCTAVWDPTELTTNVRLDAGTSDIDYLASFKYT
;
A
#
# COMPACT_ATOMS: atom_id res chain seq x y z
N MET A 1 -18.78 13.90 -30.06
CA MET A 1 -17.39 13.93 -30.51
C MET A 1 -16.58 13.18 -29.47
N HIS A 2 -15.79 12.18 -29.87
CA HIS A 2 -14.90 11.44 -28.96
C HIS A 2 -13.48 12.00 -29.15
N CYS A 3 -12.87 12.56 -28.12
CA CYS A 3 -11.50 13.08 -28.16
C CYS A 3 -10.62 12.22 -27.25
N THR A 4 -9.44 11.91 -27.74
CA THR A 4 -8.39 11.17 -27.04
C THR A 4 -7.17 12.07 -26.90
N ILE A 5 -6.18 11.66 -26.10
CA ILE A 5 -4.91 12.39 -26.01
C ILE A 5 -4.17 12.43 -27.37
N TYR A 6 -4.41 11.43 -28.23
CA TYR A 6 -3.79 11.34 -29.56
C TYR A 6 -4.29 12.40 -30.54
N ASP A 7 -5.44 13.02 -30.27
CA ASP A 7 -6.00 14.09 -31.10
C ASP A 7 -5.36 15.46 -30.78
N ASN A 8 -4.48 15.52 -29.77
CA ASN A 8 -3.83 16.75 -29.36
C ASN A 8 -2.55 16.99 -30.19
N ILE A 9 -2.66 17.86 -31.18
CA ILE A 9 -1.57 18.21 -32.11
C ILE A 9 -0.35 18.87 -31.43
N ASN A 10 -0.49 19.33 -30.20
CA ASN A 10 0.60 20.00 -29.45
C ASN A 10 1.46 19.00 -28.65
N ILE A 11 1.13 17.72 -28.63
CA ILE A 11 1.89 16.69 -27.92
C ILE A 11 2.80 15.96 -28.91
N THR A 12 4.12 16.02 -28.67
CA THR A 12 5.08 15.26 -29.47
C THR A 12 5.00 13.76 -29.19
N PRO A 13 5.40 12.88 -30.13
CA PRO A 13 5.40 11.43 -29.93
C PRO A 13 6.19 11.00 -28.66
N GLU A 14 7.33 11.64 -28.39
CA GLU A 14 8.16 11.36 -27.22
C GLU A 14 7.42 11.73 -25.94
N ARG A 15 6.75 12.89 -25.91
CA ARG A 15 5.96 13.33 -24.76
C ARG A 15 4.73 12.45 -24.56
N LEU A 16 4.11 11.99 -25.63
CA LEU A 16 3.00 11.05 -25.58
C LEU A 16 3.44 9.72 -24.95
N HIS A 17 4.56 9.18 -25.40
CA HIS A 17 5.14 7.96 -24.83
C HIS A 17 5.47 8.11 -23.32
N GLU A 18 6.06 9.25 -22.94
CA GLU A 18 6.31 9.56 -21.52
C GLU A 18 5.02 9.58 -20.70
N ILE A 19 3.96 10.22 -21.23
CA ILE A 19 2.66 10.28 -20.55
C ILE A 19 2.08 8.85 -20.43
N GLU A 20 2.01 8.09 -21.50
CA GLU A 20 1.46 6.73 -21.50
C GLU A 20 2.21 5.79 -20.55
N SER A 21 3.53 5.92 -20.45
CA SER A 21 4.35 5.09 -19.55
C SER A 21 4.03 5.25 -18.07
N ARG A 22 3.32 6.32 -17.71
CA ARG A 22 2.87 6.58 -16.33
C ARG A 22 1.58 5.86 -15.97
N TYR A 23 0.90 5.26 -16.93
CA TYR A 23 -0.40 4.61 -16.71
C TYR A 23 -0.27 3.08 -16.84
N ASP A 24 -1.00 2.37 -16.01
CA ASP A 24 -1.35 0.98 -16.30
C ASP A 24 -2.44 0.98 -17.37
N ILE A 25 -2.18 0.31 -18.51
CA ILE A 25 -3.09 0.27 -19.66
C ILE A 25 -4.46 -0.36 -19.35
N ASN A 26 -4.53 -1.16 -18.26
CA ASN A 26 -5.76 -1.77 -17.77
C ASN A 26 -6.47 -0.92 -16.71
N SER A 27 -5.88 0.22 -16.33
CA SER A 27 -6.49 1.10 -15.34
C SER A 27 -7.63 1.93 -15.95
N ILE A 28 -8.60 2.27 -15.09
CA ILE A 28 -9.67 3.19 -15.48
C ILE A 28 -9.15 4.57 -15.85
N TRP A 29 -8.02 4.99 -15.26
CA TRP A 29 -7.39 6.28 -15.57
C TRP A 29 -6.82 6.27 -16.98
N TYR A 30 -6.15 5.19 -17.43
CA TYR A 30 -5.71 5.08 -18.83
C TYR A 30 -6.89 5.18 -19.79
N LEU A 31 -7.98 4.45 -19.53
CA LEU A 31 -9.16 4.47 -20.37
C LEU A 31 -9.83 5.84 -20.42
N ARG A 32 -9.86 6.58 -19.29
CA ARG A 32 -10.44 7.92 -19.23
C ARG A 32 -9.52 9.00 -19.80
N ASP A 33 -8.29 9.07 -19.32
CA ASP A 33 -7.39 10.19 -19.56
C ASP A 33 -6.67 10.06 -20.90
N ILE A 34 -6.34 8.84 -21.32
CA ILE A 34 -5.63 8.57 -22.58
C ILE A 34 -6.62 8.25 -23.70
N LYS A 35 -7.57 7.34 -23.46
CA LYS A 35 -8.52 6.89 -24.49
C LYS A 35 -9.79 7.74 -24.55
N GLY A 36 -10.00 8.69 -23.64
CA GLY A 36 -11.20 9.54 -23.60
C GLY A 36 -12.51 8.78 -23.35
N MET A 37 -12.44 7.56 -22.84
CA MET A 37 -13.61 6.69 -22.65
C MET A 37 -14.36 7.03 -21.36
N ARG A 38 -15.69 6.95 -21.43
CA ARG A 38 -16.54 6.96 -20.24
C ARG A 38 -16.67 5.53 -19.72
N VAL A 39 -15.88 5.19 -18.71
CA VAL A 39 -15.88 3.86 -18.10
C VAL A 39 -16.20 3.94 -16.63
N VAL A 40 -16.90 2.94 -16.13
CA VAL A 40 -17.14 2.72 -14.71
C VAL A 40 -16.03 1.80 -14.19
N ALA A 41 -15.51 2.08 -13.02
CA ALA A 41 -14.52 1.25 -12.38
C ALA A 41 -15.17 -0.07 -11.91
N THR A 42 -14.72 -1.19 -12.45
CA THR A 42 -15.21 -2.53 -12.09
C THR A 42 -14.07 -3.54 -12.00
N GLY A 43 -14.27 -4.59 -11.21
CA GLY A 43 -13.30 -5.66 -11.05
C GLY A 43 -12.07 -5.29 -10.22
N LEU A 44 -10.97 -5.98 -10.44
CA LEU A 44 -9.73 -5.80 -9.68
C LEU A 44 -9.10 -4.43 -9.89
N ILE A 45 -8.67 -3.80 -8.79
CA ILE A 45 -7.98 -2.51 -8.81
C ILE A 45 -6.56 -2.69 -9.36
N TYR A 46 -5.82 -3.68 -8.87
CA TYR A 46 -4.41 -3.95 -9.23
C TYR A 46 -4.30 -5.18 -10.14
N ARG A 47 -5.07 -5.19 -11.23
CA ARG A 47 -5.20 -6.34 -12.12
C ARG A 47 -3.86 -6.86 -12.63
N ARG A 48 -2.98 -5.98 -13.11
CA ARG A 48 -1.65 -6.36 -13.60
C ARG A 48 -0.83 -7.10 -12.56
N PHE A 49 -0.92 -6.66 -11.30
CA PHE A 49 -0.24 -7.31 -10.18
C PHE A 49 -0.84 -8.70 -9.91
N ALA A 50 -2.16 -8.79 -9.79
CA ALA A 50 -2.86 -10.04 -9.55
C ALA A 50 -2.62 -11.08 -10.67
N ASP A 51 -2.63 -10.65 -11.93
CA ASP A 51 -2.33 -11.49 -13.09
C ASP A 51 -0.87 -12.02 -13.03
N ALA A 52 0.09 -11.16 -12.65
CA ALA A 52 1.49 -11.58 -12.49
C ALA A 52 1.66 -12.62 -11.37
N ILE A 53 1.03 -12.41 -10.22
CA ILE A 53 1.07 -13.38 -9.11
C ILE A 53 0.42 -14.71 -9.52
N SER A 54 -0.75 -14.67 -10.16
CA SER A 54 -1.48 -15.89 -10.58
C SER A 54 -0.72 -16.72 -11.60
N THR A 55 0.09 -16.09 -12.43
CA THR A 55 0.94 -16.76 -13.44
C THR A 55 2.32 -17.15 -12.93
N GLY A 56 2.63 -16.87 -11.66
CA GLY A 56 3.96 -17.13 -11.07
C GLY A 56 5.06 -16.24 -11.67
N SER A 57 4.70 -15.07 -12.17
CA SER A 57 5.67 -14.11 -12.71
C SER A 57 6.43 -13.41 -11.57
N SER A 58 7.75 -13.43 -11.63
CA SER A 58 8.63 -12.75 -10.66
C SER A 58 8.81 -11.24 -10.94
N THR A 59 7.98 -10.63 -11.78
CA THR A 59 8.13 -9.23 -12.20
C THR A 59 8.17 -8.24 -11.04
N PHE A 60 7.39 -8.51 -9.97
CA PHE A 60 7.28 -7.64 -8.80
C PHE A 60 8.04 -8.16 -7.58
N GLU A 61 8.65 -9.32 -7.67
CA GLU A 61 9.22 -10.05 -6.55
C GLU A 61 10.74 -9.91 -6.48
N ILE A 62 11.24 -9.67 -5.27
CA ILE A 62 12.67 -9.71 -4.98
C ILE A 62 12.95 -10.91 -4.12
N GLN A 63 13.83 -11.79 -4.59
CA GLN A 63 14.36 -12.89 -3.79
C GLN A 63 15.51 -12.39 -2.92
N GLY A 64 15.42 -12.69 -1.63
CA GLY A 64 16.42 -12.29 -0.66
C GLY A 64 16.33 -10.81 -0.26
N LYS A 65 17.38 -10.30 0.36
CA LYS A 65 17.42 -8.97 0.94
C LYS A 65 17.75 -7.93 -0.12
N PRO A 66 16.88 -6.92 -0.34
CA PRO A 66 17.22 -5.83 -1.24
C PRO A 66 18.37 -4.99 -0.68
N THR A 67 19.22 -4.52 -1.57
CA THR A 67 20.34 -3.64 -1.28
C THR A 67 20.04 -2.23 -1.79
N ASP A 68 20.90 -1.29 -1.47
CA ASP A 68 20.81 0.08 -1.99
C ASP A 68 19.57 0.88 -1.53
N LEU A 69 19.10 0.59 -0.31
CA LEU A 69 17.99 1.29 0.31
C LEU A 69 18.46 2.66 0.83
N MET A 70 17.64 3.69 0.60
CA MET A 70 17.90 5.06 1.05
C MET A 70 17.04 5.42 2.25
N GLU A 71 15.76 5.08 2.20
CA GLU A 71 14.79 5.32 3.26
C GLU A 71 14.03 4.05 3.55
N ILE A 72 13.73 3.79 4.83
CA ILE A 72 12.85 2.73 5.27
C ILE A 72 11.79 3.35 6.16
N ASN A 73 10.56 3.30 5.70
CA ASN A 73 9.41 3.84 6.41
C ASN A 73 8.47 2.72 6.83
N LEU A 74 7.87 2.87 8.01
CA LEU A 74 6.84 1.97 8.48
C LEU A 74 5.48 2.66 8.45
N GLY A 75 4.45 1.94 8.03
CA GLY A 75 3.06 2.38 8.07
C GLY A 75 2.28 1.59 9.11
N ILE A 76 1.44 2.26 9.87
CA ILE A 76 0.47 1.66 10.79
C ILE A 76 -0.92 2.11 10.38
N ASP A 77 -1.81 1.16 10.13
CA ASP A 77 -3.24 1.40 10.05
C ASP A 77 -3.94 0.74 11.24
N PHE A 78 -4.72 1.54 11.96
CA PHE A 78 -5.45 1.07 13.11
C PHE A 78 -6.85 0.65 12.68
N GLY A 79 -7.14 -0.64 12.76
CA GLY A 79 -8.48 -1.14 12.50
C GLY A 79 -9.48 -0.63 13.55
N GLY A 80 -10.66 -0.27 13.06
CA GLY A 80 -11.82 0.03 13.91
C GLY A 80 -12.52 -1.23 14.42
N SER A 81 -13.71 -1.07 15.02
CA SER A 81 -14.50 -2.17 15.56
C SER A 81 -14.84 -3.21 14.45
N GLY A 82 -14.06 -4.28 14.39
CA GLY A 82 -14.27 -5.40 13.48
C GLY A 82 -13.29 -5.55 12.33
N SER A 83 -12.41 -4.57 12.09
CA SER A 83 -11.26 -4.69 11.20
C SER A 83 -9.96 -4.87 11.99
N GLY A 84 -8.96 -5.51 11.40
CA GLY A 84 -7.68 -5.74 12.05
C GLY A 84 -6.70 -4.58 11.89
N HIS A 85 -5.62 -4.58 12.68
CA HIS A 85 -4.54 -3.61 12.52
C HIS A 85 -3.53 -4.10 11.49
N SER A 86 -2.89 -3.19 10.76
CA SER A 86 -1.86 -3.56 9.80
C SER A 86 -0.57 -2.78 9.97
N PHE A 87 0.55 -3.48 9.78
CA PHE A 87 1.88 -2.92 9.76
C PHE A 87 2.53 -3.21 8.42
N THR A 88 3.14 -2.21 7.81
CA THR A 88 3.89 -2.38 6.56
C THR A 88 5.22 -1.66 6.66
N ALA A 89 6.28 -2.29 6.19
CA ALA A 89 7.59 -1.67 6.00
C ALA A 89 7.82 -1.48 4.51
N THR A 90 8.15 -0.27 4.11
CA THR A 90 8.53 0.06 2.74
C THR A 90 9.87 0.74 2.70
N ALA A 91 10.57 0.57 1.60
CA ALA A 91 11.80 1.27 1.34
C ALA A 91 11.78 1.98 0.00
N ILE A 92 12.53 3.07 -0.07
CA ILE A 92 12.83 3.76 -1.32
C ILE A 92 14.30 3.47 -1.64
N THR A 93 14.55 3.01 -2.87
CA THR A 93 15.92 2.78 -3.33
C THR A 93 16.61 4.10 -3.70
N ARG A 94 17.95 4.09 -3.78
CA ARG A 94 18.72 5.28 -4.18
C ARG A 94 18.22 5.86 -5.49
N SER A 95 18.34 7.16 -5.61
CA SER A 95 17.83 7.95 -6.73
C SER A 95 16.29 7.89 -6.87
N TYR A 96 15.58 7.51 -5.81
CA TYR A 96 14.11 7.41 -5.80
C TYR A 96 13.56 6.52 -6.93
N HIS A 97 14.31 5.48 -7.31
CA HIS A 97 13.97 4.69 -8.49
C HIS A 97 12.84 3.71 -8.21
N ASN A 98 12.95 2.91 -7.16
CA ASN A 98 11.95 1.90 -6.80
C ASN A 98 11.38 2.14 -5.41
N VAL A 99 10.13 1.71 -5.23
CA VAL A 99 9.48 1.50 -3.94
C VAL A 99 9.41 -0.01 -3.71
N VAL A 100 9.96 -0.46 -2.58
CA VAL A 100 10.04 -1.87 -2.22
C VAL A 100 9.27 -2.12 -0.92
N ALA A 101 8.24 -2.95 -0.95
CA ALA A 101 7.62 -3.46 0.26
C ALA A 101 8.57 -4.52 0.89
N LEU A 102 9.03 -4.26 2.10
CA LEU A 102 10.02 -5.07 2.79
C LEU A 102 9.40 -6.15 3.68
N ALA A 103 8.29 -5.81 4.35
CA ALA A 103 7.55 -6.70 5.23
C ALA A 103 6.12 -6.17 5.42
N SER A 104 5.19 -7.08 5.67
CA SER A 104 3.83 -6.72 6.09
C SER A 104 3.31 -7.70 7.13
N GLU A 105 2.59 -7.19 8.13
CA GLU A 105 1.91 -7.99 9.15
C GLU A 105 0.47 -7.54 9.33
N TRP A 106 -0.39 -8.52 9.57
CA TRP A 106 -1.79 -8.31 9.88
C TRP A 106 -2.14 -8.86 11.26
N ILE A 107 -2.72 -7.99 12.06
CA ILE A 107 -3.18 -8.34 13.39
C ILE A 107 -4.71 -8.51 13.32
N ARG A 108 -5.18 -9.74 13.38
CA ARG A 108 -6.60 -10.05 13.33
C ARG A 108 -7.30 -9.63 14.62
N CYS A 109 -8.45 -8.97 14.47
CA CYS A 109 -9.34 -8.65 15.59
C CYS A 109 -10.51 -9.63 15.73
N LYS A 110 -10.53 -10.71 14.93
CA LYS A 110 -11.50 -11.80 15.02
C LYS A 110 -10.79 -13.15 14.91
N ASP A 111 -11.29 -14.13 15.69
CA ASP A 111 -10.86 -15.52 15.58
C ASP A 111 -11.49 -16.20 14.34
N GLU A 112 -11.15 -17.47 14.11
CA GLU A 112 -11.70 -18.27 13.01
C GLU A 112 -13.20 -18.53 13.14
N SER A 113 -13.76 -18.40 14.34
CA SER A 113 -15.19 -18.51 14.64
C SER A 113 -15.94 -17.18 14.51
N GLY A 114 -15.23 -16.08 14.20
CA GLY A 114 -15.80 -14.74 14.07
C GLY A 114 -15.97 -13.98 15.37
N ASN A 115 -15.51 -14.53 16.52
CA ASN A 115 -15.54 -13.84 17.79
C ASN A 115 -14.47 -12.77 17.85
N GLN A 116 -14.78 -11.65 18.49
CA GLN A 116 -13.85 -10.55 18.62
C GLN A 116 -12.67 -10.92 19.55
N ILE A 117 -11.46 -10.71 19.06
CA ILE A 117 -10.23 -10.78 19.86
C ILE A 117 -9.99 -9.38 20.40
N GLU A 118 -9.96 -9.23 21.73
CA GLU A 118 -9.66 -7.97 22.37
C GLU A 118 -8.14 -7.73 22.32
N ILE A 119 -7.73 -6.72 21.58
CA ILE A 119 -6.34 -6.27 21.51
C ILE A 119 -6.26 -4.93 22.22
N ASP A 120 -5.68 -4.94 23.40
CA ASP A 120 -5.47 -3.71 24.14
C ASP A 120 -4.31 -2.87 23.56
N PRO A 121 -4.23 -1.56 23.86
CA PRO A 121 -3.19 -0.69 23.30
C PRO A 121 -1.75 -1.12 23.67
N GLN A 122 -1.56 -1.81 24.81
CA GLN A 122 -0.24 -2.30 25.21
C GLN A 122 0.16 -3.51 24.36
N MET A 123 -0.75 -4.47 24.17
CA MET A 123 -0.52 -5.62 23.28
C MET A 123 -0.19 -5.18 21.88
N LEU A 124 -0.96 -4.24 21.32
CA LEU A 124 -0.70 -3.66 20.00
C LEU A 124 0.68 -3.01 19.92
N GLY A 125 1.05 -2.26 20.96
CA GLY A 125 2.36 -1.63 21.07
C GLY A 125 3.51 -2.63 21.10
N ASP A 126 3.35 -3.74 21.83
CA ASP A 126 4.37 -4.79 21.90
C ASP A 126 4.49 -5.55 20.57
N MET A 127 3.37 -5.85 19.91
CA MET A 127 3.37 -6.43 18.57
C MET A 127 4.10 -5.52 17.58
N PHE A 128 3.81 -4.22 17.62
CA PHE A 128 4.51 -3.27 16.77
C PHE A 128 6.01 -3.18 17.08
N CYS A 129 6.41 -3.19 18.35
CA CYS A 129 7.83 -3.23 18.73
C CYS A 129 8.54 -4.48 18.18
N ASN A 130 7.87 -5.63 18.16
CA ASN A 130 8.42 -6.85 17.57
C ASN A 130 8.60 -6.70 16.04
N PHE A 131 7.61 -6.13 15.35
CA PHE A 131 7.72 -5.81 13.92
C PHE A 131 8.89 -4.85 13.64
N VAL A 132 9.03 -3.80 14.44
CA VAL A 132 10.16 -2.86 14.36
C VAL A 132 11.50 -3.59 14.53
N ARG A 133 11.63 -4.46 15.54
CA ARG A 133 12.87 -5.24 15.77
C ARG A 133 13.20 -6.17 14.60
N LYS A 134 12.17 -6.79 14.01
CA LYS A 134 12.32 -7.62 12.79
C LYS A 134 12.94 -6.79 11.66
N VAL A 135 12.36 -5.63 11.36
CA VAL A 135 12.86 -4.75 10.28
C VAL A 135 14.27 -4.23 10.59
N LEU A 136 14.52 -3.79 11.83
CA LEU A 136 15.85 -3.34 12.26
C LEU A 136 16.90 -4.45 12.18
N GLY A 137 16.54 -5.68 12.58
CA GLY A 137 17.43 -6.85 12.50
C GLY A 137 17.78 -7.20 11.05
N GLN A 138 16.86 -7.00 10.13
CA GLN A 138 17.09 -7.28 8.71
C GLN A 138 17.83 -6.16 7.99
N TYR A 139 17.49 -4.89 8.25
CA TYR A 139 17.94 -3.75 7.42
C TYR A 139 18.78 -2.73 8.17
N GLY A 140 18.83 -2.80 9.50
CA GLY A 140 19.74 -1.99 10.34
C GLY A 140 19.20 -0.61 10.73
N TYR A 141 18.20 -0.07 10.05
CA TYR A 141 17.66 1.27 10.34
C TYR A 141 16.19 1.41 9.91
N ILE A 142 15.53 2.43 10.48
CA ILE A 142 14.19 2.89 10.11
C ILE A 142 14.25 4.42 10.10
N THR A 143 13.68 5.02 9.06
CA THR A 143 13.66 6.48 8.90
C THR A 143 12.51 7.09 9.69
N THR A 144 11.28 6.67 9.41
CA THR A 144 10.07 7.23 10.04
C THR A 144 8.97 6.17 10.12
N VAL A 145 8.12 6.30 11.12
CA VAL A 145 6.86 5.56 11.25
C VAL A 145 5.70 6.51 10.98
N TYR A 146 4.83 6.16 10.05
CA TYR A 146 3.61 6.90 9.75
C TYR A 146 2.39 6.12 10.27
N ALA A 147 1.58 6.76 11.09
CA ALA A 147 0.41 6.14 11.69
C ALA A 147 -0.87 6.89 11.31
N ASP A 148 -1.98 6.17 11.21
CA ASP A 148 -3.28 6.77 10.93
C ASP A 148 -3.59 7.92 11.90
N SER A 149 -3.74 9.12 11.35
CA SER A 149 -3.94 10.35 12.13
C SER A 149 -5.29 10.42 12.88
N ALA A 150 -6.25 9.54 12.58
CA ALA A 150 -7.54 9.51 13.26
C ALA A 150 -7.44 8.99 14.70
N GLU A 151 -6.44 8.13 14.98
CA GLU A 151 -6.34 7.37 16.23
C GLU A 151 -5.22 7.88 17.16
N GLN A 152 -5.33 9.14 17.61
CA GLN A 152 -4.26 9.80 18.41
C GLN A 152 -3.93 9.08 19.72
N THR A 153 -4.92 8.42 20.35
CA THR A 153 -4.71 7.64 21.57
C THR A 153 -3.83 6.43 21.32
N LEU A 154 -4.07 5.71 20.20
CA LEU A 154 -3.24 4.56 19.82
C LEU A 154 -1.84 5.01 19.40
N ILE A 155 -1.70 6.13 18.71
CA ILE A 155 -0.39 6.72 18.38
C ILE A 155 0.39 7.03 19.66
N ALA A 156 -0.25 7.61 20.68
CA ALA A 156 0.39 7.87 21.96
C ALA A 156 0.82 6.56 22.65
N GLY A 157 0.00 5.51 22.57
CA GLY A 157 0.31 4.16 23.03
C GLY A 157 1.55 3.58 22.32
N ILE A 158 1.61 3.63 20.99
CA ILE A 158 2.77 3.19 20.19
C ILE A 158 4.04 3.93 20.61
N ARG A 159 3.99 5.26 20.73
CA ARG A 159 5.14 6.07 21.20
C ARG A 159 5.59 5.67 22.59
N SER A 160 4.66 5.37 23.48
CA SER A 160 4.95 4.89 24.83
C SER A 160 5.63 3.52 24.82
N SER A 161 5.09 2.56 24.08
CA SER A 161 5.65 1.21 23.93
C SER A 161 7.05 1.24 23.33
N LEU A 162 7.27 2.05 22.28
CA LEU A 162 8.62 2.24 21.72
C LEU A 162 9.62 2.74 22.76
N ARG A 163 9.25 3.74 23.58
CA ARG A 163 10.14 4.26 24.65
C ARG A 163 10.46 3.20 25.68
N HIS A 164 9.46 2.47 26.18
CA HIS A 164 9.66 1.40 27.17
C HIS A 164 10.51 0.24 26.65
N ASN A 165 10.47 0.01 25.34
CA ASN A 165 11.23 -1.05 24.67
C ASN A 165 12.61 -0.61 24.17
N GLY A 166 13.11 0.59 24.55
CA GLY A 166 14.42 1.09 24.13
C GLY A 166 14.47 1.58 22.68
N LEU A 167 13.31 1.75 22.03
CA LEU A 167 13.15 2.18 20.65
C LEU A 167 12.65 3.63 20.53
N GLY A 168 12.72 4.40 21.62
CA GLY A 168 12.18 5.76 21.70
C GLY A 168 12.85 6.79 20.78
N TRP A 169 13.95 6.44 20.12
CA TRP A 169 14.60 7.22 19.11
C TRP A 169 13.86 7.18 17.75
N ILE A 170 12.95 6.21 17.55
CA ILE A 170 12.18 6.09 16.32
C ILE A 170 11.10 7.16 16.30
N ARG A 171 11.08 7.92 15.22
CA ARG A 171 10.11 9.00 14.99
C ARG A 171 8.79 8.45 14.54
N VAL A 172 7.70 8.80 15.21
CA VAL A 172 6.33 8.43 14.83
C VAL A 172 5.56 9.69 14.48
N GLU A 173 5.07 9.76 13.25
CA GLU A 173 4.33 10.90 12.70
C GLU A 173 2.93 10.51 12.25
N ASN A 174 2.08 11.51 12.12
CA ASN A 174 0.77 11.35 11.52
C ASN A 174 0.91 11.16 10.02
N ALA A 175 0.27 10.12 9.48
CA ALA A 175 0.22 9.91 8.05
C ALA A 175 -0.55 11.03 7.34
N LEU A 176 -0.02 11.50 6.22
CA LEU A 176 -0.73 12.41 5.33
C LEU A 176 -1.75 11.63 4.51
N LYS A 177 -3.03 11.94 4.72
CA LYS A 177 -4.14 11.27 4.02
C LYS A 177 -4.50 12.03 2.73
N ALA A 178 -3.82 11.71 1.63
CA ALA A 178 -4.31 12.07 0.31
C ALA A 178 -5.62 11.31 -0.01
N PRO A 179 -6.46 11.81 -0.93
CA PRO A 179 -7.63 11.10 -1.40
C PRO A 179 -7.31 9.67 -1.81
N ILE A 180 -8.20 8.72 -1.49
CA ILE A 180 -7.93 7.28 -1.68
C ILE A 180 -7.61 6.93 -3.13
N ASN A 181 -8.30 7.57 -4.08
CA ASN A 181 -8.08 7.34 -5.50
C ASN A 181 -6.71 7.82 -5.98
N ASP A 182 -6.20 8.92 -5.43
CA ASP A 182 -4.86 9.43 -5.75
C ASP A 182 -3.79 8.45 -5.26
N ARG A 183 -3.97 7.91 -4.05
CA ARG A 183 -3.08 6.88 -3.49
C ARG A 183 -3.12 5.58 -4.30
N ILE A 184 -4.31 5.14 -4.74
CA ILE A 184 -4.47 3.97 -5.62
C ILE A 184 -3.74 4.23 -6.95
N ASN A 185 -3.97 5.38 -7.56
CA ASN A 185 -3.35 5.73 -8.84
C ASN A 185 -1.82 5.80 -8.74
N ALA A 186 -1.27 6.34 -7.64
CA ALA A 186 0.18 6.36 -7.40
C ALA A 186 0.79 4.95 -7.41
N VAL A 187 0.15 3.98 -6.73
CA VAL A 187 0.61 2.59 -6.73
C VAL A 187 0.51 1.96 -8.13
N LEU A 188 -0.57 2.22 -8.86
CA LEU A 188 -0.73 1.73 -10.23
C LEU A 188 0.34 2.28 -11.17
N ILE A 189 0.70 3.56 -11.04
CA ILE A 189 1.79 4.17 -11.81
C ILE A 189 3.12 3.48 -11.50
N LEU A 190 3.44 3.25 -10.23
CA LEU A 190 4.66 2.54 -9.84
C LEU A 190 4.71 1.12 -10.43
N MET A 191 3.59 0.39 -10.39
CA MET A 191 3.48 -0.94 -10.99
C MET A 191 3.62 -0.90 -12.51
N ALA A 192 2.99 0.08 -13.18
CA ALA A 192 3.06 0.23 -14.63
C ALA A 192 4.49 0.51 -15.12
N GLN A 193 5.22 1.31 -14.36
CA GLN A 193 6.61 1.66 -14.64
C GLN A 193 7.63 0.59 -14.22
N GLY A 194 7.20 -0.53 -13.60
CA GLY A 194 8.09 -1.55 -13.05
C GLY A 194 8.89 -1.07 -11.83
N ARG A 195 8.42 -0.03 -11.15
CA ARG A 195 9.08 0.61 -10.00
C ARG A 195 8.54 0.16 -8.65
N PHE A 196 7.53 -0.69 -8.62
CA PHE A 196 7.04 -1.33 -7.40
C PHE A 196 7.59 -2.74 -7.31
N GLN A 197 8.09 -3.11 -6.13
CA GLN A 197 8.60 -4.45 -5.84
C GLN A 197 8.23 -4.85 -4.40
N TYR A 198 8.28 -6.14 -4.09
CA TYR A 198 8.12 -6.67 -2.73
C TYR A 198 9.10 -7.81 -2.46
N VAL A 199 9.44 -8.01 -1.19
CA VAL A 199 10.33 -9.10 -0.76
C VAL A 199 9.52 -10.38 -0.60
N GLU A 200 9.97 -11.45 -1.29
CA GLU A 200 9.35 -12.77 -1.25
C GLU A 200 9.23 -13.28 0.20
N GLY A 201 8.08 -13.88 0.54
CA GLY A 201 7.81 -14.48 1.84
C GLY A 201 7.54 -13.48 2.99
N GLU A 202 7.93 -12.20 2.86
CA GLU A 202 7.79 -11.21 3.93
C GLU A 202 6.53 -10.34 3.81
N CYS A 203 5.88 -10.34 2.66
CA CYS A 203 4.78 -9.43 2.32
C CYS A 203 3.46 -10.15 2.01
N ALA A 204 3.24 -11.36 2.54
CA ALA A 204 2.08 -12.19 2.16
C ALA A 204 0.74 -11.47 2.35
N SER A 205 0.54 -10.73 3.45
CA SER A 205 -0.68 -9.98 3.71
C SER A 205 -0.90 -8.86 2.69
N LEU A 206 0.14 -8.08 2.38
CA LEU A 206 0.08 -7.01 1.38
C LEU A 206 -0.19 -7.58 -0.02
N VAL A 207 0.49 -8.66 -0.41
CA VAL A 207 0.29 -9.33 -1.70
C VAL A 207 -1.15 -9.79 -1.85
N ASN A 208 -1.70 -10.45 -0.81
CA ASN A 208 -3.10 -10.87 -0.81
C ASN A 208 -4.06 -9.69 -0.98
N ALA A 209 -3.85 -8.60 -0.23
CA ALA A 209 -4.68 -7.40 -0.33
C ALA A 209 -4.61 -6.73 -1.72
N LEU A 210 -3.43 -6.68 -2.33
CA LEU A 210 -3.28 -6.16 -3.70
C LEU A 210 -3.96 -7.05 -4.74
N CYS A 211 -3.95 -8.38 -4.54
CA CYS A 211 -4.60 -9.32 -5.46
C CYS A 211 -6.13 -9.33 -5.35
N THR A 212 -6.68 -8.96 -4.19
CA THR A 212 -8.12 -9.08 -3.90
C THR A 212 -8.87 -7.75 -3.91
N ALA A 213 -8.16 -6.62 -3.93
CA ALA A 213 -8.78 -5.29 -3.95
C ALA A 213 -9.65 -5.08 -5.21
N VAL A 214 -10.93 -4.78 -5.00
CA VAL A 214 -11.91 -4.57 -6.08
C VAL A 214 -12.60 -3.21 -5.95
N TRP A 215 -13.11 -2.72 -7.07
CA TRP A 215 -14.01 -1.58 -7.09
C TRP A 215 -15.40 -1.98 -6.61
N ASP A 216 -16.12 -1.05 -5.97
CA ASP A 216 -17.51 -1.25 -5.59
C ASP A 216 -18.40 -1.24 -6.85
N PRO A 217 -19.03 -2.36 -7.20
CA PRO A 217 -19.85 -2.44 -8.40
C PRO A 217 -21.18 -1.68 -8.28
N THR A 218 -21.58 -1.27 -7.08
CA THR A 218 -22.83 -0.52 -6.84
C THR A 218 -22.64 0.99 -7.04
N GLU A 219 -21.42 1.48 -6.97
CA GLU A 219 -21.08 2.89 -7.16
C GLU A 219 -20.78 3.21 -8.63
N LEU A 220 -21.83 3.61 -9.36
CA LEU A 220 -21.72 3.87 -10.82
C LEU A 220 -21.16 5.25 -11.18
N THR A 221 -21.14 6.18 -10.24
CA THR A 221 -20.78 7.59 -10.51
C THR A 221 -19.41 7.97 -9.97
N THR A 222 -18.96 7.31 -8.93
CA THR A 222 -17.67 7.55 -8.25
C THR A 222 -16.86 6.26 -8.19
N ASN A 223 -15.55 6.38 -8.30
CA ASN A 223 -14.69 5.22 -8.14
C ASN A 223 -14.47 4.99 -6.65
N VAL A 224 -15.26 4.11 -6.07
CA VAL A 224 -15.15 3.72 -4.68
C VAL A 224 -14.56 2.32 -4.63
N ARG A 225 -13.53 2.16 -3.80
CA ARG A 225 -13.02 0.82 -3.48
C ARG A 225 -14.05 0.13 -2.60
N LEU A 226 -14.38 -1.12 -2.91
CA LEU A 226 -15.25 -1.92 -2.08
C LEU A 226 -14.60 -2.13 -0.71
N ASP A 227 -15.27 -1.67 0.33
CA ASP A 227 -14.86 -1.84 1.73
C ASP A 227 -15.91 -2.72 2.42
N ALA A 228 -15.81 -4.02 2.21
CA ALA A 228 -16.82 -4.98 2.67
C ALA A 228 -16.64 -5.38 4.15
N GLY A 229 -15.75 -4.74 4.91
CA GLY A 229 -15.50 -5.05 6.33
C GLY A 229 -14.94 -6.46 6.62
N THR A 230 -14.86 -7.30 5.59
CA THR A 230 -14.30 -8.66 5.63
C THR A 230 -13.09 -8.83 4.72
N SER A 231 -12.78 -7.81 3.92
CA SER A 231 -11.67 -7.88 2.98
C SER A 231 -10.41 -7.35 3.64
N ASP A 232 -9.31 -7.99 3.34
CA ASP A 232 -7.95 -7.65 3.78
C ASP A 232 -7.45 -6.27 3.26
N ILE A 233 -8.37 -5.36 2.96
CA ILE A 233 -8.14 -4.06 2.32
C ILE A 233 -7.45 -3.07 3.25
N ASP A 234 -7.62 -3.25 4.56
CA ASP A 234 -6.98 -2.40 5.58
C ASP A 234 -5.45 -2.46 5.49
N TYR A 235 -4.88 -3.57 5.00
CA TYR A 235 -3.43 -3.68 4.74
C TYR A 235 -2.92 -2.63 3.73
N LEU A 236 -3.77 -2.26 2.77
CA LEU A 236 -3.41 -1.27 1.77
C LEU A 236 -3.32 0.14 2.35
N ALA A 237 -3.95 0.40 3.49
CA ALA A 237 -3.89 1.70 4.12
C ALA A 237 -2.50 1.95 4.72
N SER A 238 -1.98 1.01 5.54
CA SER A 238 -0.63 1.13 6.11
C SER A 238 0.45 1.25 5.04
N PHE A 239 0.38 0.46 3.97
CA PHE A 239 1.29 0.56 2.82
C PHE A 239 1.24 1.94 2.15
N LYS A 240 0.06 2.54 2.01
CA LYS A 240 -0.12 3.83 1.35
C LYS A 240 0.23 5.04 2.22
N TYR A 241 0.60 4.85 3.47
CA TYR A 241 1.11 5.90 4.37
C TYR A 241 2.61 6.09 4.25
N THR A 242 3.32 5.11 3.75
CA THR A 242 4.78 5.06 3.59
C THR A 242 5.24 5.49 2.20
#